data_5b524370a069ae4687a3dd52a72bff32
#
_entry.id   5b524370a069ae4687a3dd52a72bff32
#
_cell.length_a   1.000
_cell.length_b   1.000
_cell.length_c   1.000
_cell.angle_alpha   90.00
_cell.angle_beta   90.00
_cell.angle_gamma   90.00
#
_symmetry.space_group_name_H-M   'P 1'
#
loop_
_entity.id
_entity.type
_entity.pdbx_description
1 polymer ?
#
loop_
_entity_poly.entity_id
_entity_poly.type
_entity_poly.pdbx_seq_one_letter_code
_entity_poly.pdbx_strand_id
1 'polypeptide(L)'
;VSITMRGFSILKQYCPGLAQGKAAYELINSIQPFISVWFTAQIVNEISSQRRFNTILLFILGAVLLNFICSLLKNILNHVCNEKEAQMWNWFEKIFSDKQMSLDFVDLENAAIQHQRQEAQENLYMFGNGLAQLFWGISALVRTLVYIILSLAMTISLFLSSSGNRFIDHPIWILIILVCLLYTSPSPRDTR
;
A
#
# COMPACT_ATOMS: atom_id res chain seq x y z
N VAL A 1 -8.19 -12.86 16.68
CA VAL A 1 -7.53 -11.63 17.19
C VAL A 1 -6.21 -11.96 17.92
N SER A 2 -6.14 -13.03 18.71
CA SER A 2 -4.90 -13.36 19.46
C SER A 2 -3.76 -13.86 18.55
N ILE A 3 -4.05 -14.57 17.47
CA ILE A 3 -3.03 -15.14 16.54
C ILE A 3 -2.41 -14.01 15.70
N THR A 4 -3.22 -13.09 15.19
CA THR A 4 -2.74 -11.93 14.45
C THR A 4 -1.87 -11.00 15.29
N MET A 5 -2.24 -10.78 16.55
CA MET A 5 -1.42 -9.99 17.49
C MET A 5 -0.09 -10.67 17.81
N ARG A 6 -0.07 -12.00 17.94
CA ARG A 6 1.19 -12.76 18.11
C ARG A 6 2.08 -12.63 16.87
N GLY A 7 1.52 -12.78 15.67
CA GLY A 7 2.26 -12.60 14.42
C GLY A 7 2.87 -11.21 14.32
N PHE A 8 2.11 -10.17 14.72
CA PHE A 8 2.59 -8.79 14.73
C PHE A 8 3.72 -8.56 15.76
N SER A 9 3.62 -9.18 16.93
CA SER A 9 4.66 -9.11 17.97
C SER A 9 5.96 -9.75 17.49
N ILE A 10 5.89 -10.90 16.83
CA ILE A 10 7.04 -11.60 16.25
C ILE A 10 7.69 -10.72 15.18
N LEU A 11 6.88 -10.15 14.26
CA LEU A 11 7.38 -9.28 13.21
C LEU A 11 8.10 -8.04 13.77
N LYS A 12 7.55 -7.42 14.80
CA LYS A 12 8.16 -6.27 15.48
C LYS A 12 9.45 -6.62 16.20
N GLN A 13 9.55 -7.82 16.77
CA GLN A 13 10.72 -8.28 17.51
C GLN A 13 11.90 -8.57 16.57
N TYR A 14 11.65 -9.23 15.44
CA TYR A 14 12.71 -9.71 14.54
C TYR A 14 13.04 -8.77 13.38
N CYS A 15 12.08 -7.94 12.97
CA CYS A 15 12.27 -6.94 11.91
C CYS A 15 11.78 -5.56 12.34
N PRO A 16 12.44 -4.91 13.31
CA PRO A 16 12.03 -3.58 13.76
C PRO A 16 12.11 -2.58 12.60
N GLY A 17 11.03 -1.81 12.41
CA GLY A 17 10.97 -0.76 11.40
C GLY A 17 10.54 -1.21 9.99
N LEU A 18 10.39 -2.51 9.71
CA LEU A 18 9.91 -2.98 8.41
C LEU A 18 8.47 -2.53 8.13
N ALA A 19 7.57 -2.70 9.11
CA ALA A 19 6.18 -2.26 8.99
C ALA A 19 6.07 -0.73 8.82
N GLN A 20 6.90 0.04 9.55
CA GLN A 20 6.95 1.50 9.43
C GLN A 20 7.48 1.94 8.07
N GLY A 21 8.55 1.30 7.59
CA GLY A 21 9.11 1.58 6.26
C GLY A 21 8.11 1.31 5.14
N LYS A 22 7.41 0.17 5.19
CA LYS A 22 6.35 -0.15 4.22
C LYS A 22 5.17 0.82 4.32
N ALA A 23 4.74 1.19 5.52
CA ALA A 23 3.69 2.20 5.69
C ALA A 23 4.09 3.55 5.10
N ALA A 24 5.33 4.01 5.34
CA ALA A 24 5.85 5.24 4.75
C ALA A 24 5.94 5.17 3.22
N TYR A 25 6.40 4.03 2.68
CA TYR A 25 6.41 3.79 1.25
C TYR A 25 5.00 3.87 0.65
N GLU A 26 4.02 3.19 1.24
CA GLU A 26 2.63 3.19 0.76
C GLU A 26 1.97 4.57 0.88
N LEU A 27 2.29 5.35 1.91
CA LEU A 27 1.84 6.73 2.04
C LEU A 27 2.32 7.59 0.87
N ILE A 28 3.63 7.59 0.57
CA ILE A 28 4.20 8.38 -0.52
C ILE A 28 3.65 7.89 -1.87
N ASN A 29 3.56 6.57 -2.05
CA ASN A 29 3.03 5.96 -3.27
C ASN A 29 1.57 6.34 -3.51
N SER A 30 0.77 6.43 -2.45
CA SER A 30 -0.65 6.77 -2.52
C SER A 30 -0.89 8.27 -2.75
N ILE A 31 -0.03 9.13 -2.23
CA ILE A 31 -0.17 10.60 -2.37
C ILE A 31 0.28 11.07 -3.77
N GLN A 32 1.27 10.42 -4.37
CA GLN A 32 1.88 10.85 -5.63
C GLN A 32 0.88 11.09 -6.78
N PRO A 33 -0.10 10.21 -7.07
CA PRO A 33 -1.07 10.46 -8.13
C PRO A 33 -1.95 11.69 -7.87
N PHE A 34 -2.28 11.97 -6.60
CA PHE A 34 -3.07 13.15 -6.24
C PHE A 34 -2.31 14.46 -6.42
N ILE A 35 -0.99 14.46 -6.16
CA ILE A 35 -0.10 15.58 -6.49
C ILE A 35 -0.17 15.88 -7.99
N SER A 36 -0.05 14.85 -8.83
CA SER A 36 -0.11 15.00 -10.29
C SER A 36 -1.45 15.56 -10.76
N VAL A 37 -2.56 15.07 -10.21
CA VAL A 37 -3.90 15.57 -10.50
C VAL A 37 -4.04 17.05 -10.10
N TRP A 38 -3.56 17.42 -8.91
CA TRP A 38 -3.62 18.79 -8.44
C TRP A 38 -2.85 19.76 -9.34
N PHE A 39 -1.61 19.43 -9.73
CA PHE A 39 -0.84 20.26 -10.67
C PHE A 39 -1.50 20.35 -12.03
N THR A 40 -2.05 19.25 -12.54
CA THR A 40 -2.80 19.25 -13.81
C THR A 40 -4.01 20.19 -13.74
N ALA A 41 -4.75 20.15 -12.65
CA ALA A 41 -5.89 21.05 -12.43
C ALA A 41 -5.46 22.53 -12.42
N GLN A 42 -4.34 22.87 -11.77
CA GLN A 42 -3.81 24.25 -11.76
C GLN A 42 -3.36 24.70 -13.16
N ILE A 43 -2.71 23.83 -13.92
CA ILE A 43 -2.29 24.13 -15.31
C ILE A 43 -3.53 24.40 -16.18
N VAL A 44 -4.54 23.54 -16.10
CA VAL A 44 -5.79 23.70 -16.89
C VAL A 44 -6.50 25.01 -16.49
N ASN A 45 -6.56 25.31 -15.20
CA ASN A 45 -7.18 26.55 -14.71
C ASN A 45 -6.45 27.81 -15.22
N GLU A 46 -5.12 27.82 -15.22
CA GLU A 46 -4.31 28.94 -15.72
C GLU A 46 -4.46 29.11 -17.25
N ILE A 47 -4.52 28.00 -17.99
CA ILE A 47 -4.76 28.04 -19.44
C ILE A 47 -6.14 28.64 -19.75
N SER A 48 -7.14 28.31 -18.94
CA SER A 48 -8.52 28.79 -19.14
C SER A 48 -8.73 30.23 -18.70
N SER A 49 -7.92 30.74 -17.75
CA SER A 49 -8.09 32.09 -17.19
C SER A 49 -7.21 33.14 -17.87
N GLN A 50 -5.93 33.17 -17.51
CA GLN A 50 -5.05 34.31 -17.86
C GLN A 50 -3.94 33.99 -18.87
N ARG A 51 -3.72 32.71 -19.18
CA ARG A 51 -2.70 32.21 -20.13
C ARG A 51 -1.29 32.76 -19.86
N ARG A 52 -0.91 32.92 -18.61
CA ARG A 52 0.43 33.39 -18.24
C ARG A 52 1.44 32.26 -18.43
N PHE A 53 2.22 32.35 -19.51
CA PHE A 53 3.20 31.31 -19.85
C PHE A 53 4.18 31.00 -18.70
N ASN A 54 4.67 32.02 -18.01
CA ASN A 54 5.61 31.84 -16.87
C ASN A 54 4.98 31.06 -15.70
N THR A 55 3.71 31.29 -15.40
CA THR A 55 2.99 30.58 -14.34
C THR A 55 2.76 29.11 -14.72
N ILE A 56 2.38 28.86 -15.96
CA ILE A 56 2.20 27.50 -16.49
C ILE A 56 3.53 26.73 -16.44
N LEU A 57 4.64 27.36 -16.87
CA LEU A 57 5.96 26.76 -16.83
C LEU A 57 6.39 26.42 -15.40
N LEU A 58 6.09 27.32 -14.45
CA LEU A 58 6.38 27.08 -13.04
C LEU A 58 5.60 25.88 -12.47
N PHE A 59 4.33 25.72 -12.81
CA PHE A 59 3.53 24.56 -12.40
C PHE A 59 4.04 23.25 -13.03
N ILE A 60 4.45 23.28 -14.30
CA ILE A 60 5.03 22.12 -14.98
C ILE A 60 6.34 21.72 -14.31
N LEU A 61 7.26 22.66 -14.09
CA LEU A 61 8.54 22.40 -13.41
C LEU A 61 8.32 21.91 -11.99
N GLY A 62 7.39 22.52 -11.24
CA GLY A 62 7.01 22.10 -9.90
C GLY A 62 6.46 20.67 -9.89
N ALA A 63 5.59 20.32 -10.82
CA ALA A 63 5.05 18.96 -10.95
C ALA A 63 6.16 17.93 -11.22
N VAL A 64 7.05 18.21 -12.16
CA VAL A 64 8.17 17.32 -12.50
C VAL A 64 9.10 17.15 -11.32
N LEU A 65 9.51 18.25 -10.69
CA LEU A 65 10.44 18.24 -9.55
C LEU A 65 9.85 17.46 -8.36
N LEU A 66 8.60 17.74 -8.00
CA LEU A 66 7.96 17.08 -6.87
C LEU A 66 7.74 15.58 -7.11
N ASN A 67 7.30 15.20 -8.32
CA ASN A 67 7.18 13.79 -8.71
C ASN A 67 8.53 13.08 -8.72
N PHE A 68 9.60 13.76 -9.15
CA PHE A 68 10.95 13.22 -9.11
C PHE A 68 11.42 12.96 -7.67
N ILE A 69 11.21 13.93 -6.76
CA ILE A 69 11.54 13.76 -5.33
C ILE A 69 10.75 12.61 -4.71
N CYS A 70 9.45 12.53 -4.96
CA CYS A 70 8.61 11.42 -4.48
C CYS A 70 9.11 10.06 -5.01
N SER A 71 9.51 10.00 -6.27
CA SER A 71 10.05 8.79 -6.90
C SER A 71 11.39 8.37 -6.28
N LEU A 72 12.29 9.31 -6.01
CA LEU A 72 13.55 9.03 -5.32
C LEU A 72 13.30 8.50 -3.91
N LEU A 73 12.43 9.15 -3.13
CA LEU A 73 12.08 8.71 -1.78
C LEU A 73 11.47 7.30 -1.79
N LYS A 74 10.58 7.02 -2.74
CA LYS A 74 10.00 5.68 -2.91
C LYS A 74 11.08 4.63 -3.20
N ASN A 75 12.00 4.92 -4.10
CA ASN A 75 13.07 3.98 -4.46
C ASN A 75 13.97 3.67 -3.28
N ILE A 76 14.35 4.68 -2.49
CA ILE A 76 15.17 4.51 -1.28
C ILE A 76 14.41 3.66 -0.25
N LEU A 77 13.14 4.02 0.04
CA LEU A 77 12.32 3.27 0.99
C LEU A 77 12.09 1.83 0.54
N ASN A 78 11.82 1.63 -0.75
CA ASN A 78 11.60 0.30 -1.30
C ASN A 78 12.86 -0.56 -1.19
N HIS A 79 14.03 0.00 -1.48
CA HIS A 79 15.29 -0.71 -1.34
C HIS A 79 15.53 -1.16 0.11
N VAL A 80 15.41 -0.25 1.06
CA VAL A 80 15.54 -0.56 2.50
C VAL A 80 14.50 -1.59 2.97
N CYS A 81 13.26 -1.47 2.49
CA CYS A 81 12.21 -2.42 2.84
C CYS A 81 12.47 -3.81 2.25
N ASN A 82 12.92 -3.89 1.00
CA ASN A 82 13.22 -5.17 0.35
C ASN A 82 14.40 -5.89 1.01
N GLU A 83 15.44 -5.17 1.42
CA GLU A 83 16.55 -5.74 2.17
C GLU A 83 16.09 -6.33 3.52
N LYS A 84 15.28 -5.59 4.26
CA LYS A 84 14.72 -6.08 5.53
C LYS A 84 13.75 -7.25 5.34
N GLU A 85 13.00 -7.25 4.26
CA GLU A 85 12.11 -8.36 3.89
C GLU A 85 12.93 -9.62 3.58
N ALA A 86 14.01 -9.50 2.82
CA ALA A 86 14.94 -10.60 2.55
C ALA A 86 15.58 -11.14 3.85
N GLN A 87 15.99 -10.26 4.76
CA GLN A 87 16.51 -10.67 6.08
C GLN A 87 15.47 -11.42 6.90
N MET A 88 14.20 -11.01 6.84
CA MET A 88 13.10 -11.70 7.51
C MET A 88 12.92 -13.12 6.97
N TRP A 89 12.95 -13.30 5.65
CA TRP A 89 12.83 -14.62 5.02
C TRP A 89 14.00 -15.52 5.39
N ASN A 90 15.23 -15.03 5.33
CA ASN A 90 16.43 -15.77 5.74
C ASN A 90 16.36 -16.18 7.22
N TRP A 91 15.78 -15.34 8.07
CA TRP A 91 15.59 -15.67 9.48
C TRP A 91 14.56 -16.78 9.68
N PHE A 92 13.46 -16.79 8.96
CA PHE A 92 12.50 -17.90 8.98
C PHE A 92 13.13 -19.21 8.51
N GLU A 93 13.86 -19.19 7.41
CA GLU A 93 14.59 -20.37 6.94
C GLU A 93 15.59 -20.89 7.98
N LYS A 94 16.30 -19.99 8.64
CA LYS A 94 17.22 -20.35 9.71
C LYS A 94 16.51 -21.07 10.86
N ILE A 95 15.36 -20.57 11.31
CA ILE A 95 14.58 -21.24 12.37
C ILE A 95 14.21 -22.67 11.99
N PHE A 96 13.74 -22.87 10.76
CA PHE A 96 13.40 -24.21 10.26
C PHE A 96 14.64 -25.10 10.21
N SER A 97 15.76 -24.58 9.72
CA SER A 97 17.03 -25.31 9.64
C SER A 97 17.56 -25.68 11.03
N ASP A 98 17.60 -24.71 11.96
CA ASP A 98 18.06 -24.94 13.34
C ASP A 98 17.18 -25.98 14.05
N LYS A 99 15.86 -25.93 13.82
CA LYS A 99 14.94 -26.93 14.37
C LYS A 99 15.19 -28.33 13.81
N GLN A 100 15.43 -28.43 12.49
CA GLN A 100 15.78 -29.71 11.85
C GLN A 100 17.08 -30.31 12.38
N MET A 101 18.10 -29.45 12.55
CA MET A 101 19.40 -29.92 13.10
C MET A 101 19.30 -30.33 14.57
N SER A 102 18.28 -29.88 15.28
CA SER A 102 18.03 -30.28 16.70
C SER A 102 17.23 -31.55 16.85
N LEU A 103 16.72 -32.16 15.81
CA LEU A 103 15.96 -33.40 15.80
C LEU A 103 16.88 -34.61 15.58
N ASP A 104 16.60 -35.72 16.24
CA ASP A 104 17.29 -36.98 15.99
C ASP A 104 16.93 -37.53 14.61
N PHE A 105 17.84 -38.32 14.04
CA PHE A 105 17.66 -38.90 12.70
C PHE A 105 16.36 -39.72 12.57
N VAL A 106 15.99 -40.44 13.62
CA VAL A 106 14.76 -41.24 13.70
C VAL A 106 13.50 -40.35 13.59
N ASP A 107 13.53 -39.16 14.22
CA ASP A 107 12.44 -38.19 14.17
C ASP A 107 12.35 -37.53 12.80
N LEU A 108 13.49 -37.30 12.14
CA LEU A 108 13.53 -36.75 10.77
C LEU A 108 12.91 -37.68 9.72
N GLU A 109 12.98 -39.01 9.92
CA GLU A 109 12.35 -39.99 9.05
C GLU A 109 10.86 -40.22 9.37
N ASN A 110 10.37 -39.70 10.48
CA ASN A 110 8.98 -39.89 10.87
C ASN A 110 8.03 -39.09 9.96
N ALA A 111 7.13 -39.80 9.28
CA ALA A 111 6.17 -39.22 8.34
C ALA A 111 5.28 -38.13 8.99
N ALA A 112 4.93 -38.27 10.28
CA ALA A 112 4.12 -37.30 10.99
C ALA A 112 4.89 -35.98 11.19
N ILE A 113 6.18 -36.04 11.50
CA ILE A 113 7.03 -34.85 11.68
C ILE A 113 7.29 -34.19 10.33
N GLN A 114 7.50 -34.96 9.28
CA GLN A 114 7.63 -34.44 7.91
C GLN A 114 6.35 -33.71 7.46
N HIS A 115 5.18 -34.27 7.74
CA HIS A 115 3.89 -33.61 7.43
C HIS A 115 3.71 -32.30 8.20
N GLN A 116 4.00 -32.28 9.50
CA GLN A 116 3.94 -31.05 10.31
C GLN A 116 4.90 -29.97 9.81
N ARG A 117 6.10 -30.37 9.38
CA ARG A 117 7.07 -29.46 8.79
C ARG A 117 6.55 -28.85 7.50
N GLN A 118 6.01 -29.69 6.59
CA GLN A 118 5.43 -29.24 5.34
C GLN A 118 4.26 -28.30 5.58
N GLU A 119 3.36 -28.65 6.48
CA GLU A 119 2.24 -27.80 6.88
C GLU A 119 2.70 -26.47 7.46
N ALA A 120 3.74 -26.45 8.28
CA ALA A 120 4.31 -25.22 8.82
C ALA A 120 4.96 -24.34 7.76
N GLN A 121 5.65 -24.92 6.79
CA GLN A 121 6.22 -24.22 5.64
C GLN A 121 5.12 -23.68 4.71
N GLU A 122 4.12 -24.49 4.38
CA GLU A 122 2.98 -24.05 3.59
C GLU A 122 2.24 -22.89 4.25
N ASN A 123 1.98 -22.96 5.55
CA ASN A 123 1.34 -21.89 6.32
C ASN A 123 2.19 -20.62 6.42
N LEU A 124 3.51 -20.71 6.28
CA LEU A 124 4.39 -19.54 6.25
C LEU A 124 4.34 -18.83 4.88
N TYR A 125 4.40 -19.61 3.80
CA TYR A 125 4.56 -19.10 2.42
C TYR A 125 3.26 -19.02 1.63
N MET A 126 2.19 -19.71 2.05
CA MET A 126 0.95 -19.73 1.28
C MET A 126 0.26 -18.38 1.23
N PHE A 127 -0.08 -18.00 0.00
CA PHE A 127 -0.97 -16.89 -0.29
C PHE A 127 -2.34 -17.13 0.37
N GLY A 128 -2.66 -16.33 1.40
CA GLY A 128 -3.99 -16.28 1.98
C GLY A 128 -4.07 -16.46 3.49
N ASN A 129 -3.19 -17.25 4.13
CA ASN A 129 -3.29 -17.54 5.57
C ASN A 129 -1.97 -17.41 6.35
N GLY A 130 -0.85 -17.10 5.69
CA GLY A 130 0.47 -17.07 6.34
C GLY A 130 0.87 -15.73 6.93
N LEU A 131 2.01 -15.71 7.63
CA LEU A 131 2.66 -14.50 8.15
C LEU A 131 2.97 -13.48 7.04
N ALA A 132 3.26 -13.96 5.82
CA ALA A 132 3.43 -13.14 4.63
C ALA A 132 2.18 -12.32 4.31
N GLN A 133 1.01 -12.91 4.44
CA GLN A 133 -0.26 -12.23 4.17
C GLN A 133 -0.56 -11.12 5.18
N LEU A 134 -0.19 -11.31 6.45
CA LEU A 134 -0.30 -10.23 7.45
C LEU A 134 0.52 -9.00 7.05
N PHE A 135 1.73 -9.24 6.56
CA PHE A 135 2.63 -8.18 6.13
C PHE A 135 2.11 -7.42 4.90
N TRP A 136 1.67 -8.15 3.87
CA TRP A 136 1.09 -7.53 2.67
C TRP A 136 -0.27 -6.90 2.95
N GLY A 137 -1.05 -7.49 3.86
CA GLY A 137 -2.34 -6.96 4.29
C GLY A 137 -2.23 -5.57 4.95
N ILE A 138 -1.20 -5.34 5.77
CA ILE A 138 -0.94 -4.02 6.38
C ILE A 138 -0.67 -2.98 5.30
N SER A 139 0.20 -3.30 4.34
CA SER A 139 0.52 -2.40 3.22
C SER A 139 -0.74 -2.06 2.39
N ALA A 140 -1.56 -3.07 2.10
CA ALA A 140 -2.82 -2.88 1.38
C ALA A 140 -3.81 -2.01 2.17
N LEU A 141 -3.95 -2.23 3.48
CA LEU A 141 -4.82 -1.42 4.35
C LEU A 141 -4.38 0.04 4.39
N VAL A 142 -3.10 0.32 4.61
CA VAL A 142 -2.57 1.69 4.62
C VAL A 142 -2.86 2.38 3.30
N ARG A 143 -2.53 1.74 2.18
CA ARG A 143 -2.79 2.26 0.84
C ARG A 143 -4.26 2.58 0.61
N THR A 144 -5.15 1.62 0.91
CA THR A 144 -6.60 1.79 0.71
C THR A 144 -7.17 2.90 1.57
N LEU A 145 -6.78 3.00 2.84
CA LEU A 145 -7.22 4.08 3.72
C LEU A 145 -6.79 5.46 3.21
N VAL A 146 -5.54 5.59 2.76
CA VAL A 146 -5.03 6.85 2.20
C VAL A 146 -5.78 7.23 0.93
N TYR A 147 -6.03 6.28 0.03
CA TYR A 147 -6.81 6.54 -1.18
C TYR A 147 -8.23 6.99 -0.87
N ILE A 148 -8.91 6.35 0.09
CA ILE A 148 -10.27 6.74 0.50
C ILE A 148 -10.27 8.17 1.04
N ILE A 149 -9.36 8.49 1.96
CA ILE A 149 -9.28 9.82 2.57
C ILE A 149 -9.00 10.90 1.51
N LEU A 150 -8.00 10.68 0.65
CA LEU A 150 -7.63 11.66 -0.37
C LEU A 150 -8.71 11.82 -1.45
N SER A 151 -9.34 10.74 -1.89
CA SER A 151 -10.42 10.82 -2.87
C SER A 151 -11.65 11.54 -2.31
N LEU A 152 -12.00 11.28 -1.05
CA LEU A 152 -13.07 12.02 -0.38
C LEU A 152 -12.73 13.50 -0.23
N ALA A 153 -11.50 13.83 0.20
CA ALA A 153 -11.06 15.21 0.34
C ALA A 153 -11.12 15.97 -0.99
N MET A 154 -10.66 15.35 -2.09
CA MET A 154 -10.73 15.96 -3.42
C MET A 154 -12.17 16.12 -3.90
N THR A 155 -13.02 15.12 -3.68
CA THR A 155 -14.43 15.18 -4.05
C THR A 155 -15.16 16.30 -3.28
N ILE A 156 -14.95 16.39 -1.98
CA ILE A 156 -15.54 17.45 -1.15
C ILE A 156 -15.03 18.83 -1.60
N SER A 157 -13.73 18.96 -1.88
CA SER A 157 -13.14 20.22 -2.38
C SER A 157 -13.77 20.67 -3.71
N LEU A 158 -14.07 19.73 -4.59
CA LEU A 158 -14.72 20.02 -5.87
C LEU A 158 -16.14 20.55 -5.68
N PHE A 159 -16.91 20.00 -4.73
CA PHE A 159 -18.28 20.42 -4.46
C PHE A 159 -18.38 21.70 -3.61
N LEU A 160 -17.36 21.99 -2.77
CA LEU A 160 -17.27 23.24 -2.05
C LEU A 160 -16.88 24.42 -2.96
N SER A 161 -16.23 24.13 -4.09
CA SER A 161 -15.95 25.12 -5.12
C SER A 161 -17.20 25.34 -5.95
N SER A 162 -18.06 26.25 -5.51
CA SER A 162 -19.31 26.60 -6.22
C SER A 162 -18.98 27.08 -7.64
N SER A 163 -19.43 26.32 -8.62
CA SER A 163 -19.22 26.60 -10.05
C SER A 163 -20.26 27.58 -10.61
N GLY A 164 -21.22 28.02 -9.79
CA GLY A 164 -22.33 28.89 -10.22
C GLY A 164 -23.37 28.18 -11.12
N ASN A 165 -23.18 26.93 -11.41
CA ASN A 165 -24.06 26.16 -12.26
C ASN A 165 -24.85 25.15 -11.42
N ARG A 166 -26.17 25.42 -11.22
CA ARG A 166 -27.07 24.60 -10.38
C ARG A 166 -27.07 23.10 -10.74
N PHE A 167 -26.74 22.75 -11.98
CA PHE A 167 -26.72 21.37 -12.44
C PHE A 167 -25.48 20.62 -11.92
N ILE A 168 -24.33 21.28 -11.85
CA ILE A 168 -23.06 20.69 -11.39
C ILE A 168 -23.00 20.70 -9.87
N ASP A 169 -23.56 21.72 -9.22
CA ASP A 169 -23.55 21.90 -7.76
C ASP A 169 -24.61 21.04 -7.04
N HIS A 170 -25.33 20.17 -7.75
CA HIS A 170 -26.38 19.36 -7.15
C HIS A 170 -25.81 18.18 -6.33
N PRO A 171 -26.20 18.01 -5.05
CA PRO A 171 -25.62 16.99 -4.18
C PRO A 171 -25.83 15.55 -4.66
N ILE A 172 -26.72 15.33 -5.62
CA ILE A 172 -26.95 14.01 -6.25
C ILE A 172 -25.69 13.43 -6.90
N TRP A 173 -24.81 14.30 -7.42
CA TRP A 173 -23.55 13.86 -8.03
C TRP A 173 -22.58 13.24 -7.02
N ILE A 174 -22.58 13.73 -5.77
CA ILE A 174 -21.78 13.14 -4.69
C ILE A 174 -22.25 11.70 -4.47
N LEU A 175 -23.56 11.48 -4.44
CA LEU A 175 -24.16 10.18 -4.20
C LEU A 175 -23.86 9.22 -5.36
N ILE A 176 -23.95 9.69 -6.61
CA ILE A 176 -23.61 8.89 -7.80
C ILE A 176 -22.13 8.50 -7.79
N ILE A 177 -21.21 9.43 -7.51
CA ILE A 177 -19.76 9.14 -7.44
C ILE A 177 -19.49 8.15 -6.30
N LEU A 178 -20.11 8.31 -5.15
CA LEU A 178 -19.95 7.42 -4.00
C LEU A 178 -20.45 6.00 -4.30
N VAL A 179 -21.59 5.87 -4.98
CA VAL A 179 -22.11 4.59 -5.45
C VAL A 179 -21.19 3.96 -6.49
N CYS A 180 -20.69 4.74 -7.46
CA CYS A 180 -19.71 4.26 -8.44
C CYS A 180 -18.43 3.76 -7.77
N LEU A 181 -17.88 4.48 -6.79
CA LEU A 181 -16.69 4.07 -6.04
C LEU A 181 -16.91 2.78 -5.25
N LEU A 182 -18.09 2.60 -4.66
CA LEU A 182 -18.43 1.37 -3.94
C LEU A 182 -18.67 0.19 -4.89
N TYR A 183 -19.24 0.44 -6.07
CA TYR A 183 -19.53 -0.60 -7.06
C TYR A 183 -18.32 -1.05 -7.86
N THR A 184 -17.33 -0.17 -8.08
CA THR A 184 -16.07 -0.49 -8.78
C THR A 184 -15.03 -1.19 -7.90
N SER A 185 -15.35 -1.46 -6.63
CA SER A 185 -14.52 -2.33 -5.82
C SER A 185 -14.46 -3.73 -6.45
N PRO A 186 -13.26 -4.25 -6.79
CA PRO A 186 -13.14 -5.55 -7.45
C PRO A 186 -13.81 -6.61 -6.59
N SER A 187 -14.78 -7.31 -7.18
CA SER A 187 -15.46 -8.41 -6.51
C SER A 187 -14.43 -9.47 -6.12
N PRO A 188 -14.51 -10.07 -4.92
CA PRO A 188 -13.63 -11.18 -4.52
C PRO A 188 -13.71 -12.40 -5.44
N ARG A 189 -14.62 -12.40 -6.43
CA ARG A 189 -14.79 -13.47 -7.42
C ARG A 189 -13.87 -13.34 -8.64
N ASP A 190 -13.28 -12.15 -8.89
CA ASP A 190 -12.41 -11.94 -10.06
C ASP A 190 -10.93 -12.28 -9.79
N THR A 191 -10.61 -12.79 -8.61
CA THR A 191 -9.24 -13.19 -8.21
C THR A 191 -9.06 -14.71 -8.14
N ARG A 192 -9.79 -15.46 -8.94
CA ARG A 192 -9.57 -16.91 -9.12
C ARG A 192 -8.91 -17.22 -10.45
#